data_a222c8bc2223a70ab07846d3aeab01f8
#
_entry.id   a222c8bc2223a70ab07846d3aeab01f8
#
_cell.length_a   1.000
_cell.length_b   1.000
_cell.length_c   1.000
_cell.angle_alpha   90.00
_cell.angle_beta   90.00
_cell.angle_gamma   90.00
#
_symmetry.space_group_name_H-M   'P 1'
#
loop_
_entity.id
_entity.type
_entity.pdbx_description
1 polymer ?
#
loop_
_entity_poly.entity_id
_entity_poly.type
_entity_poly.pdbx_seq_one_letter_code
_entity_poly.pdbx_strand_id
1 'polypeptide(L)'
;LNQYNESSIRVLKGLEPVRARPGMYTRTDTPTHIIQEVIDNAADEALAGYAKTLTVRIHLDGSVSVEDDGRGIPVGPHPTEKEPTVVVVFTRLHAGGKFDKTSGDGAYAFSGGLHGVGVSVTNALSTRLAVTVKRDGEIASLEFADGGGLAVPLTVTGKCAKKDTGTLVRAWPDATFFDSPRISLNEME
;
A
#
# COMPACT_ATOMS: atom_id res chain seq x y z
N LEU A 1 18.08 9.84 -38.66
CA LEU A 1 18.09 10.91 -37.66
C LEU A 1 16.70 10.92 -37.00
N ASN A 2 16.64 10.40 -35.77
CA ASN A 2 15.41 10.53 -34.97
C ASN A 2 15.20 12.02 -34.71
N GLN A 3 14.16 12.57 -35.32
CA GLN A 3 13.77 13.96 -35.05
C GLN A 3 13.18 14.01 -33.64
N TYR A 4 13.86 14.72 -32.74
CA TYR A 4 13.31 15.07 -31.42
C TYR A 4 12.18 16.09 -31.63
N ASN A 5 10.94 15.65 -31.43
CA ASN A 5 9.72 16.45 -31.56
C ASN A 5 8.75 16.16 -30.44
N GLU A 6 7.56 16.74 -30.44
CA GLU A 6 6.54 16.62 -29.41
C GLU A 6 6.16 15.15 -29.13
N SER A 7 6.19 14.29 -30.15
CA SER A 7 5.89 12.86 -30.01
C SER A 7 6.98 12.08 -29.25
N SER A 8 8.17 12.68 -29.10
CA SER A 8 9.27 12.10 -28.32
C SER A 8 9.10 12.26 -26.81
N ILE A 9 8.13 13.09 -26.37
CA ILE A 9 7.86 13.36 -24.96
C ILE A 9 6.74 12.45 -24.47
N ARG A 10 7.10 11.48 -23.64
CA ARG A 10 6.15 10.55 -23.00
C ARG A 10 5.76 11.05 -21.63
N VAL A 11 4.46 11.17 -21.37
CA VAL A 11 3.90 11.44 -20.04
C VAL A 11 3.55 10.12 -19.39
N LEU A 12 4.18 9.82 -18.26
CA LEU A 12 3.86 8.66 -17.43
C LEU A 12 2.69 8.98 -16.51
N LYS A 13 1.78 8.02 -16.32
CA LYS A 13 0.56 8.19 -15.51
C LYS A 13 0.46 7.15 -14.42
N GLY A 14 -0.28 7.47 -13.35
CA GLY A 14 -0.55 6.56 -12.24
C GLY A 14 0.75 6.04 -11.60
N LEU A 15 0.93 4.73 -11.59
CA LEU A 15 2.10 4.06 -11.03
C LEU A 15 3.23 3.77 -12.05
N GLU A 16 3.05 4.13 -13.33
CA GLU A 16 4.09 3.97 -14.35
C GLU A 16 5.42 4.64 -13.99
N PRO A 17 5.47 5.86 -13.39
CA PRO A 17 6.71 6.49 -12.99
C PRO A 17 7.52 5.66 -11.99
N VAL A 18 6.85 4.99 -11.06
CA VAL A 18 7.48 4.11 -10.06
C VAL A 18 8.14 2.91 -10.74
N ARG A 19 7.43 2.25 -11.66
CA ARG A 19 7.94 1.08 -12.40
C ARG A 19 9.08 1.46 -13.35
N ALA A 20 9.00 2.64 -13.97
CA ALA A 20 10.03 3.11 -14.89
C ALA A 20 11.33 3.51 -14.18
N ARG A 21 11.25 4.00 -12.94
CA ARG A 21 12.42 4.47 -12.15
C ARG A 21 12.22 4.16 -10.66
N PRO A 22 12.23 2.89 -10.26
CA PRO A 22 11.93 2.49 -8.87
C PRO A 22 12.90 3.13 -7.85
N GLY A 23 14.17 3.29 -8.20
CA GLY A 23 15.18 3.91 -7.33
C GLY A 23 14.93 5.39 -6.97
N MET A 24 13.96 6.07 -7.62
CA MET A 24 13.51 7.40 -7.22
C MET A 24 12.49 7.36 -6.05
N TYR A 25 11.90 6.21 -5.79
CA TYR A 25 10.79 6.06 -4.84
C TYR A 25 11.12 5.13 -3.68
N THR A 26 12.04 4.18 -3.89
CA THR A 26 12.41 3.18 -2.89
C THR A 26 13.85 2.69 -3.11
N ARG A 27 14.38 1.98 -2.13
CA ARG A 27 15.62 1.21 -2.29
C ARG A 27 15.34 -0.01 -3.15
N THR A 28 16.28 -0.39 -4.00
CA THR A 28 16.16 -1.50 -4.96
C THR A 28 17.15 -2.63 -4.72
N ASP A 29 17.93 -2.56 -3.66
CA ASP A 29 18.84 -3.64 -3.22
C ASP A 29 18.05 -4.91 -2.84
N THR A 30 16.99 -4.74 -2.06
CA THR A 30 16.05 -5.81 -1.65
C THR A 30 14.61 -5.29 -1.60
N PRO A 31 13.59 -6.16 -1.63
CA PRO A 31 12.21 -5.73 -1.48
C PRO A 31 11.82 -5.32 -0.04
N THR A 32 12.75 -5.39 0.91
CA THR A 32 12.47 -5.09 2.32
C THR A 32 11.85 -3.72 2.51
N HIS A 33 12.35 -2.69 1.81
CA HIS A 33 11.88 -1.32 1.98
C HIS A 33 10.42 -1.13 1.54
N ILE A 34 9.96 -1.77 0.46
CA ILE A 34 8.54 -1.69 0.07
C ILE A 34 7.61 -2.42 1.03
N ILE A 35 8.12 -3.43 1.75
CA ILE A 35 7.37 -4.08 2.83
C ILE A 35 7.36 -3.20 4.08
N GLN A 36 8.47 -2.51 4.37
CA GLN A 36 8.53 -1.53 5.46
C GLN A 36 7.43 -0.46 5.33
N GLU A 37 7.13 0.00 4.14
CA GLU A 37 6.05 0.96 3.90
C GLU A 37 4.66 0.42 4.31
N VAL A 38 4.42 -0.89 4.14
CA VAL A 38 3.19 -1.53 4.63
C VAL A 38 3.18 -1.65 6.14
N ILE A 39 4.34 -1.98 6.74
CA ILE A 39 4.52 -2.05 8.20
C ILE A 39 4.29 -0.67 8.81
N ASP A 40 4.88 0.39 8.23
CA ASP A 40 4.72 1.76 8.71
C ASP A 40 3.25 2.21 8.68
N ASN A 41 2.51 1.80 7.65
CA ASN A 41 1.08 2.11 7.58
C ASN A 41 0.28 1.43 8.71
N ALA A 42 0.61 0.18 9.04
CA ALA A 42 0.01 -0.54 10.17
C ALA A 42 0.49 0.02 11.53
N ALA A 43 1.77 0.40 11.63
CA ALA A 43 2.35 1.01 12.83
C ALA A 43 1.73 2.38 13.16
N ASP A 44 1.34 3.16 12.14
CA ASP A 44 0.63 4.43 12.35
C ASP A 44 -0.72 4.22 13.06
N GLU A 45 -1.44 3.13 12.81
CA GLU A 45 -2.66 2.78 13.55
C GLU A 45 -2.34 2.48 15.02
N ALA A 46 -1.20 1.85 15.30
CA ALA A 46 -0.76 1.57 16.67
C ALA A 46 -0.31 2.86 17.38
N LEU A 47 0.46 3.71 16.72
CA LEU A 47 0.91 5.00 17.26
C LEU A 47 -0.26 5.95 17.53
N ALA A 48 -1.29 5.89 16.71
CA ALA A 48 -2.53 6.63 16.93
C ALA A 48 -3.45 6.01 18.01
N GLY A 49 -3.06 4.87 18.59
CA GLY A 49 -3.78 4.18 19.67
C GLY A 49 -4.96 3.32 19.21
N TYR A 50 -5.10 3.08 17.91
CA TYR A 50 -6.20 2.28 17.36
C TYR A 50 -5.86 0.80 17.17
N ALA A 51 -4.60 0.45 16.95
CA ALA A 51 -4.15 -0.92 16.88
C ALA A 51 -3.37 -1.33 18.13
N LYS A 52 -3.48 -2.59 18.52
CA LYS A 52 -2.74 -3.20 19.64
C LYS A 52 -1.81 -4.30 19.15
N THR A 53 -2.11 -4.87 18.00
CA THR A 53 -1.39 -6.00 17.43
C THR A 53 -1.04 -5.68 15.99
N LEU A 54 0.22 -5.88 15.65
CA LEU A 54 0.74 -5.86 14.30
C LEU A 54 1.44 -7.19 14.07
N THR A 55 1.10 -7.88 13.00
CA THR A 55 1.69 -9.17 12.67
C THR A 55 2.28 -9.15 11.27
N VAL A 56 3.57 -9.45 11.16
CA VAL A 56 4.27 -9.62 9.88
C VAL A 56 4.56 -11.10 9.67
N ARG A 57 4.23 -11.64 8.50
CA ARG A 57 4.52 -13.03 8.12
C ARG A 57 5.20 -13.09 6.77
N ILE A 58 6.34 -13.76 6.71
CA ILE A 58 7.00 -14.14 5.45
C ILE A 58 6.50 -15.52 5.08
N HIS A 59 6.01 -15.67 3.86
CA HIS A 59 5.45 -16.92 3.34
C HIS A 59 6.47 -17.67 2.47
N LEU A 60 6.30 -18.99 2.34
CA LEU A 60 7.18 -19.84 1.54
C LEU A 60 7.21 -19.49 0.04
N ASP A 61 6.16 -18.85 -0.46
CA ASP A 61 6.06 -18.35 -1.84
C ASP A 61 6.76 -17.01 -2.06
N GLY A 62 7.50 -16.51 -1.06
CA GLY A 62 8.21 -15.23 -1.11
C GLY A 62 7.33 -14.01 -0.88
N SER A 63 6.02 -14.18 -0.67
CA SER A 63 5.14 -13.07 -0.31
C SER A 63 5.28 -12.71 1.16
N VAL A 64 4.90 -11.47 1.49
CA VAL A 64 4.83 -10.99 2.88
C VAL A 64 3.44 -10.46 3.16
N SER A 65 2.90 -10.83 4.30
CA SER A 65 1.66 -10.24 4.81
C SER A 65 1.91 -9.44 6.07
N VAL A 66 1.23 -8.30 6.15
CA VAL A 66 1.17 -7.41 7.31
C VAL A 66 -0.29 -7.26 7.71
N GLU A 67 -0.59 -7.57 8.95
CA GLU A 67 -1.94 -7.50 9.51
C GLU A 67 -1.93 -6.63 10.77
N ASP A 68 -2.86 -5.69 10.85
CA ASP A 68 -3.14 -4.91 12.04
C ASP A 68 -4.59 -5.11 12.51
N ASP A 69 -4.84 -4.84 13.80
CA ASP A 69 -6.17 -4.82 14.41
C ASP A 69 -6.69 -3.38 14.62
N GLY A 70 -6.23 -2.44 13.78
CA GLY A 70 -6.65 -1.03 13.79
C GLY A 70 -8.07 -0.82 13.26
N ARG A 71 -8.36 0.40 12.82
CA ARG A 71 -9.70 0.80 12.35
C ARG A 71 -10.13 0.17 11.03
N GLY A 72 -9.19 -0.40 10.28
CA GLY A 72 -9.37 -0.84 8.90
C GLY A 72 -9.42 0.35 7.91
N ILE A 73 -8.76 0.22 6.77
CA ILE A 73 -8.76 1.24 5.71
C ILE A 73 -10.21 1.48 5.25
N PRO A 74 -10.64 2.75 5.07
CA PRO A 74 -11.98 3.05 4.57
C PRO A 74 -12.24 2.40 3.21
N VAL A 75 -13.41 1.75 3.05
CA VAL A 75 -13.81 1.04 1.83
C VAL A 75 -14.88 1.80 1.03
N GLY A 76 -15.48 2.82 1.61
CA GLY A 76 -16.46 3.68 0.93
C GLY A 76 -15.84 4.52 -0.19
N PRO A 77 -16.69 5.18 -1.01
CA PRO A 77 -16.23 6.02 -2.11
C PRO A 77 -15.40 7.21 -1.58
N HIS A 78 -14.26 7.47 -2.23
CA HIS A 78 -13.45 8.63 -1.92
C HIS A 78 -14.17 9.91 -2.36
N PRO A 79 -14.18 10.98 -1.54
CA PRO A 79 -14.98 12.19 -1.80
C PRO A 79 -14.72 12.84 -3.18
N THR A 80 -13.47 12.86 -3.64
CA THR A 80 -13.07 13.49 -4.90
C THR A 80 -12.87 12.50 -6.04
N GLU A 81 -12.26 11.33 -5.77
CA GLU A 81 -11.91 10.34 -6.79
C GLU A 81 -13.11 9.47 -7.22
N LYS A 82 -14.14 9.37 -6.38
CA LYS A 82 -15.34 8.54 -6.57
C LYS A 82 -15.08 7.03 -6.62
N GLU A 83 -13.83 6.60 -6.60
CA GLU A 83 -13.40 5.22 -6.44
C GLU A 83 -13.42 4.82 -4.96
N PRO A 84 -13.46 3.51 -4.60
CA PRO A 84 -13.30 3.10 -3.22
C PRO A 84 -12.00 3.66 -2.61
N THR A 85 -12.07 4.21 -1.42
CA THR A 85 -10.91 4.87 -0.77
C THR A 85 -9.70 3.93 -0.68
N VAL A 86 -9.93 2.65 -0.37
CA VAL A 86 -8.85 1.64 -0.36
C VAL A 86 -8.17 1.50 -1.71
N VAL A 87 -8.88 1.60 -2.83
CA VAL A 87 -8.29 1.58 -4.18
C VAL A 87 -7.41 2.80 -4.39
N VAL A 88 -7.89 3.97 -4.01
CA VAL A 88 -7.14 5.25 -4.12
C VAL A 88 -5.83 5.17 -3.34
N VAL A 89 -5.86 4.64 -2.10
CA VAL A 89 -4.66 4.49 -1.23
C VAL A 89 -3.57 3.65 -1.90
N PHE A 90 -3.95 2.58 -2.61
CA PHE A 90 -2.98 1.67 -3.24
C PHE A 90 -2.61 2.03 -4.68
N THR A 91 -3.32 2.97 -5.33
CA THR A 91 -3.11 3.30 -6.76
C THR A 91 -2.69 4.74 -7.03
N ARG A 92 -2.74 5.61 -6.04
CA ARG A 92 -2.34 7.02 -6.20
C ARG A 92 -1.12 7.32 -5.35
N LEU A 93 -0.11 7.94 -5.95
CA LEU A 93 1.00 8.52 -5.22
C LEU A 93 0.46 9.68 -4.37
N HIS A 94 0.97 9.81 -3.17
CA HIS A 94 0.56 10.85 -2.21
C HIS A 94 -0.93 10.78 -1.77
N ALA A 95 -1.58 9.63 -1.92
CA ALA A 95 -2.90 9.38 -1.37
C ALA A 95 -2.77 8.75 0.03
N GLY A 96 -2.88 9.57 1.06
CA GLY A 96 -2.89 9.08 2.45
C GLY A 96 -3.47 10.16 3.37
N GLY A 97 -4.17 9.76 4.41
CA GLY A 97 -4.71 10.67 5.44
C GLY A 97 -3.66 11.53 6.17
N LYS A 98 -2.39 11.32 5.85
CA LYS A 98 -1.22 12.00 6.42
C LYS A 98 -0.98 13.41 5.86
N PHE A 99 -1.62 13.76 4.72
CA PHE A 99 -1.41 15.05 4.04
C PHE A 99 -2.31 16.18 4.55
N ASP A 100 -3.37 15.87 5.30
CA ASP A 100 -4.32 16.88 5.77
C ASP A 100 -3.89 17.47 7.11
N LYS A 101 -2.83 18.29 7.09
CA LYS A 101 -2.37 19.06 8.26
C LYS A 101 -3.27 20.26 8.61
N THR A 102 -4.31 20.52 7.81
CA THR A 102 -5.15 21.71 7.93
C THR A 102 -6.44 21.50 8.73
N SER A 103 -6.92 20.29 8.88
CA SER A 103 -8.01 19.97 9.80
C SER A 103 -7.40 19.66 11.18
N GLY A 104 -7.58 20.53 12.15
CA GLY A 104 -7.04 20.43 13.52
C GLY A 104 -7.52 19.21 14.34
N ASP A 105 -8.06 18.21 13.68
CA ASP A 105 -8.41 16.90 14.18
C ASP A 105 -7.38 15.89 13.61
N GLY A 106 -6.13 16.09 14.04
CA GLY A 106 -4.96 15.33 13.58
C GLY A 106 -5.11 13.84 13.88
N ALA A 107 -5.76 13.09 12.97
CA ALA A 107 -5.87 11.66 13.05
C ALA A 107 -4.49 10.96 13.07
N TYR A 108 -3.42 11.70 12.71
CA TYR A 108 -2.04 11.23 12.72
C TYR A 108 -1.07 12.35 13.06
N ALA A 109 -0.91 12.63 14.36
CA ALA A 109 0.09 13.60 14.85
C ALA A 109 1.53 13.09 14.65
N PHE A 110 1.72 11.79 14.47
CA PHE A 110 2.99 11.11 14.21
C PHE A 110 2.80 10.14 13.04
N SER A 111 3.48 10.40 11.94
CA SER A 111 3.55 9.50 10.79
C SER A 111 5.00 9.07 10.62
N GLY A 112 5.29 7.77 10.78
CA GLY A 112 6.60 7.19 10.56
C GLY A 112 7.03 7.17 9.09
N GLY A 113 6.07 7.26 8.16
CA GLY A 113 6.33 7.30 6.73
C GLY A 113 6.87 8.67 6.28
N LEU A 114 8.19 8.74 6.05
CA LEU A 114 8.90 9.97 5.68
C LEU A 114 8.52 10.54 4.31
N HIS A 115 7.90 9.77 3.41
CA HIS A 115 7.77 10.12 1.99
C HIS A 115 6.32 10.20 1.47
N GLY A 116 5.32 9.68 2.20
CA GLY A 116 3.91 9.75 1.81
C GLY A 116 3.55 9.05 0.49
N VAL A 117 4.42 8.18 -0.01
CA VAL A 117 4.25 7.44 -1.27
C VAL A 117 4.03 5.94 -1.04
N GLY A 118 4.26 5.48 0.13
CA GLY A 118 4.25 4.18 0.78
C GLY A 118 3.63 3.02 0.00
N VAL A 119 2.43 2.61 0.41
CA VAL A 119 1.80 1.36 -0.08
C VAL A 119 1.49 1.35 -1.58
N SER A 120 1.36 2.51 -2.23
CA SER A 120 1.20 2.58 -3.68
C SER A 120 2.50 2.19 -4.42
N VAL A 121 3.66 2.50 -3.84
CA VAL A 121 4.97 2.02 -4.35
C VAL A 121 5.08 0.52 -4.16
N THR A 122 4.66 -0.03 -3.01
CA THR A 122 4.60 -1.48 -2.79
C THR A 122 3.75 -2.15 -3.85
N ASN A 123 2.57 -1.60 -4.15
CA ASN A 123 1.68 -2.13 -5.18
C ASN A 123 2.33 -2.06 -6.57
N ALA A 124 2.95 -0.94 -6.93
CA ALA A 124 3.62 -0.75 -8.21
C ALA A 124 4.75 -1.76 -8.47
N LEU A 125 5.48 -2.15 -7.43
CA LEU A 125 6.64 -3.04 -7.50
C LEU A 125 6.33 -4.48 -7.06
N SER A 126 5.06 -4.85 -7.08
CA SER A 126 4.59 -6.22 -6.80
C SER A 126 3.92 -6.82 -8.04
N THR A 127 4.10 -8.12 -8.23
CA THR A 127 3.36 -8.88 -9.25
C THR A 127 1.89 -9.05 -8.86
N ARG A 128 1.62 -9.11 -7.56
CA ARG A 128 0.29 -9.20 -6.95
C ARG A 128 0.29 -8.51 -5.60
N LEU A 129 -0.82 -7.87 -5.26
CA LEU A 129 -1.07 -7.34 -3.92
C LEU A 129 -2.53 -7.58 -3.57
N ALA A 130 -2.78 -8.23 -2.42
CA ALA A 130 -4.12 -8.52 -1.91
C ALA A 130 -4.36 -7.72 -0.63
N VAL A 131 -5.55 -7.13 -0.53
CA VAL A 131 -5.97 -6.37 0.66
C VAL A 131 -7.28 -6.94 1.17
N THR A 132 -7.33 -7.19 2.46
CA THR A 132 -8.56 -7.55 3.17
C THR A 132 -8.78 -6.56 4.31
N VAL A 133 -9.96 -6.01 4.39
CA VAL A 133 -10.36 -5.03 5.40
C VAL A 133 -11.52 -5.57 6.20
N LYS A 134 -11.40 -5.53 7.53
CA LYS A 134 -12.49 -5.75 8.49
C LYS A 134 -12.94 -4.38 9.00
N ARG A 135 -14.17 -3.99 8.69
CA ARG A 135 -14.71 -2.70 9.09
C ARG A 135 -16.23 -2.72 9.10
N ASP A 136 -16.84 -2.07 10.07
CA ASP A 136 -18.30 -1.90 10.19
C ASP A 136 -19.12 -3.20 10.18
N GLY A 137 -18.50 -4.32 10.60
CA GLY A 137 -19.12 -5.65 10.64
C GLY A 137 -19.00 -6.44 9.35
N GLU A 138 -18.26 -5.93 8.36
CA GLU A 138 -18.03 -6.58 7.08
C GLU A 138 -16.54 -6.91 6.87
N ILE A 139 -16.31 -7.95 6.07
CA ILE A 139 -15.00 -8.29 5.54
C ILE A 139 -15.05 -8.00 4.05
N ALA A 140 -14.23 -7.06 3.59
CA ALA A 140 -14.13 -6.70 2.18
C ALA A 140 -12.72 -7.01 1.67
N SER A 141 -12.61 -7.49 0.43
CA SER A 141 -11.33 -7.84 -0.18
C SER A 141 -11.23 -7.34 -1.61
N LEU A 142 -10.02 -7.06 -2.04
CA LEU A 142 -9.66 -6.69 -3.41
C LEU A 142 -8.24 -7.17 -3.72
N GLU A 143 -7.92 -7.26 -5.01
CA GLU A 143 -6.56 -7.62 -5.45
C GLU A 143 -6.11 -6.73 -6.60
N PHE A 144 -4.82 -6.45 -6.59
CA PHE A 144 -4.10 -5.80 -7.68
C PHE A 144 -3.12 -6.80 -8.30
N ALA A 145 -2.84 -6.62 -9.58
CA ALA A 145 -1.85 -7.41 -10.32
C ALA A 145 -1.01 -6.50 -11.22
N ASP A 146 0.10 -7.05 -11.68
CA ASP A 146 0.97 -6.47 -12.71
C ASP A 146 1.37 -5.01 -12.45
N GLY A 147 1.69 -4.73 -11.18
CA GLY A 147 2.17 -3.41 -10.79
C GLY A 147 1.08 -2.36 -10.58
N GLY A 148 -0.07 -2.78 -10.08
CA GLY A 148 -1.10 -1.90 -9.55
C GLY A 148 -2.39 -1.84 -10.35
N GLY A 149 -2.55 -2.67 -11.38
CA GLY A 149 -3.84 -2.87 -12.04
C GLY A 149 -4.84 -3.55 -11.09
N LEU A 150 -6.08 -3.03 -11.01
CA LEU A 150 -7.13 -3.68 -10.22
C LEU A 150 -7.57 -4.98 -10.90
N ALA A 151 -7.16 -6.11 -10.35
CA ALA A 151 -7.45 -7.45 -10.89
C ALA A 151 -8.77 -8.02 -10.34
N VAL A 152 -9.01 -7.85 -9.03
CA VAL A 152 -10.26 -8.24 -8.37
C VAL A 152 -10.85 -6.99 -7.72
N PRO A 153 -12.03 -6.53 -8.15
CA PRO A 153 -12.70 -5.38 -7.57
C PRO A 153 -13.02 -5.59 -6.09
N LEU A 154 -13.11 -4.48 -5.34
CA LEU A 154 -13.55 -4.51 -3.95
C LEU A 154 -14.90 -5.21 -3.83
N THR A 155 -14.94 -6.28 -3.03
CA THR A 155 -16.11 -7.12 -2.82
C THR A 155 -16.23 -7.47 -1.34
N VAL A 156 -17.43 -7.44 -0.81
CA VAL A 156 -17.72 -7.97 0.52
C VAL A 156 -17.67 -9.49 0.45
N THR A 157 -16.72 -10.09 1.16
CA THR A 157 -16.45 -11.53 1.17
C THR A 157 -16.98 -12.25 2.41
N GLY A 158 -17.36 -11.47 3.43
CA GLY A 158 -17.86 -12.05 4.68
C GLY A 158 -18.36 -11.02 5.66
N LYS A 159 -18.70 -11.50 6.86
CA LYS A 159 -19.09 -10.68 8.00
C LYS A 159 -18.18 -10.95 9.19
N CYS A 160 -18.01 -9.96 10.03
CA CYS A 160 -17.29 -10.06 11.30
C CYS A 160 -18.08 -9.35 12.40
N ALA A 161 -17.66 -9.45 13.65
CA ALA A 161 -18.23 -8.61 14.69
C ALA A 161 -17.86 -7.15 14.44
N LYS A 162 -18.72 -6.19 14.76
CA LYS A 162 -18.47 -4.75 14.53
C LYS A 162 -17.18 -4.25 15.24
N LYS A 163 -16.82 -4.90 16.33
CA LYS A 163 -15.57 -4.60 17.08
C LYS A 163 -14.31 -5.19 16.45
N ASP A 164 -14.47 -6.18 15.56
CA ASP A 164 -13.35 -6.84 14.89
C ASP A 164 -13.03 -6.01 13.64
N THR A 165 -12.03 -5.16 13.76
CA THR A 165 -11.57 -4.26 12.72
C THR A 165 -10.11 -4.53 12.40
N GLY A 166 -9.63 -4.04 11.27
CA GLY A 166 -8.22 -4.15 10.91
C GLY A 166 -8.00 -4.25 9.41
N THR A 167 -6.73 -4.25 9.04
CA THR A 167 -6.30 -4.40 7.65
C THR A 167 -5.28 -5.51 7.53
N LEU A 168 -5.43 -6.35 6.51
CA LEU A 168 -4.43 -7.33 6.08
C LEU A 168 -4.00 -6.98 4.66
N VAL A 169 -2.71 -6.73 4.48
CA VAL A 169 -2.08 -6.55 3.18
C VAL A 169 -1.12 -7.70 2.93
N ARG A 170 -1.24 -8.37 1.79
CA ARG A 170 -0.26 -9.36 1.35
C ARG A 170 0.30 -8.95 0.00
N ALA A 171 1.62 -8.81 -0.08
CA ALA A 171 2.34 -8.40 -1.27
C ALA A 171 3.26 -9.52 -1.77
N TRP A 172 3.31 -9.67 -3.09
CA TRP A 172 4.26 -10.52 -3.83
C TRP A 172 5.22 -9.62 -4.58
N PRO A 173 6.36 -9.23 -3.99
CA PRO A 173 7.33 -8.35 -4.64
C PRO A 173 7.76 -8.91 -6.00
N ASP A 174 7.86 -8.03 -6.99
CA ASP A 174 8.35 -8.39 -8.33
C ASP A 174 9.89 -8.36 -8.31
N ALA A 175 10.50 -9.56 -8.34
CA ALA A 175 11.94 -9.73 -8.25
C ALA A 175 12.73 -8.99 -9.36
N THR A 176 12.07 -8.61 -10.46
CA THR A 176 12.72 -7.91 -11.57
C THR A 176 13.17 -6.49 -11.23
N PHE A 177 12.64 -5.90 -10.13
CA PHE A 177 12.98 -4.55 -9.68
C PHE A 177 14.07 -4.51 -8.61
N PHE A 178 14.54 -5.66 -8.12
CA PHE A 178 15.45 -5.74 -6.97
C PHE A 178 16.71 -6.52 -7.32
N ASP A 179 17.85 -6.09 -6.78
CA ASP A 179 19.13 -6.79 -6.95
C ASP A 179 19.12 -8.17 -6.30
N SER A 180 18.40 -8.31 -5.18
CA SER A 180 18.16 -9.58 -4.49
C SER A 180 16.66 -9.72 -4.14
N PRO A 181 16.04 -10.91 -4.38
CA PRO A 181 14.67 -11.16 -3.99
C PRO A 181 14.49 -11.41 -2.47
N ARG A 182 15.57 -11.42 -1.71
CA ARG A 182 15.55 -11.76 -0.29
C ARG A 182 15.00 -10.61 0.53
N ILE A 183 14.11 -10.94 1.45
CA ILE A 183 13.57 -10.02 2.45
C ILE A 183 14.38 -10.21 3.73
N SER A 184 14.89 -9.13 4.29
CA SER A 184 15.69 -9.12 5.51
C SER A 184 14.80 -8.78 6.71
N LEU A 185 14.63 -9.74 7.62
CA LEU A 185 13.91 -9.51 8.88
C LEU A 185 14.62 -8.49 9.76
N ASN A 186 15.96 -8.52 9.78
CA ASN A 186 16.76 -7.60 10.62
C ASN A 186 16.67 -6.14 10.16
N GLU A 187 16.24 -5.88 8.93
CA GLU A 187 16.03 -4.53 8.41
C GLU A 187 14.59 -4.04 8.62
N MET A 188 13.70 -4.90 9.12
CA MET A 188 12.31 -4.56 9.45
C MET A 188 12.12 -4.22 10.93
N GLU A 189 13.12 -4.49 11.78
CA GLU A 189 13.16 -4.10 13.20
C GLU A 189 13.64 -2.64 13.35
#